data_7032e471ac8d629e56e1769a921ffc90
#
_entry.id   7032e471ac8d629e56e1769a921ffc90
#
_cell.length_a   1.000
_cell.length_b   1.000
_cell.length_c   1.000
_cell.angle_alpha   90.00
_cell.angle_beta   90.00
_cell.angle_gamma   90.00
#
_symmetry.space_group_name_H-M   'P 1'
#
loop_
_entity.id
_entity.type
_entity.pdbx_description
1 polymer ?
#
loop_
_entity_poly.entity_id
_entity_poly.type
_entity_poly.pdbx_seq_one_letter_code
_entity_poly.pdbx_strand_id
1 'polypeptide(L)'
;MSYGRDCRINSDYYLCCNDTRYNLEKLDSINDLGVIFDKNLKFDSHIDKKVNKAYSILGLINRNFRNMNFKSFVLIYKSMVRSHVEYANSVWSPYKIMDIEKIEKVQKRATKMINSIKNLTYENRLRM
;
A
#
# COMPACT_ATOMS: atom_id res chain seq x y z
N MET A 1 -12.03 15.81 9.65
CA MET A 1 -12.22 14.39 9.96
C MET A 1 -11.81 14.12 11.40
N SER A 2 -12.61 13.39 12.17
CA SER A 2 -12.27 13.03 13.56
C SER A 2 -11.79 11.59 13.59
N TYR A 3 -10.66 11.33 14.24
CA TYR A 3 -10.05 10.00 14.31
C TYR A 3 -10.22 9.39 15.70
N GLY A 4 -10.42 8.07 15.78
CA GLY A 4 -10.47 7.31 17.02
C GLY A 4 -11.67 6.39 17.16
N ARG A 5 -11.62 5.49 18.17
CA ARG A 5 -12.67 4.48 18.39
C ARG A 5 -13.97 5.06 18.97
N ASP A 6 -13.92 6.19 19.64
CA ASP A 6 -15.06 6.75 20.41
C ASP A 6 -15.17 8.27 20.19
N CYS A 7 -15.30 8.70 18.93
CA CYS A 7 -15.53 10.12 18.63
C CYS A 7 -17.00 10.49 18.92
N ARG A 8 -17.35 10.63 20.20
CA ARG A 8 -18.66 11.13 20.65
C ARG A 8 -18.80 12.65 20.53
N ILE A 9 -17.77 13.33 19.99
CA ILE A 9 -17.80 14.78 19.81
C ILE A 9 -18.68 15.09 18.60
N ASN A 10 -19.90 15.47 18.86
CA ASN A 10 -20.85 15.91 17.85
C ASN A 10 -20.77 17.44 17.71
N SER A 11 -19.61 17.94 17.32
CA SER A 11 -19.39 19.35 17.01
C SER A 11 -19.43 19.53 15.50
N ASP A 12 -20.27 20.48 15.06
CA ASP A 12 -20.29 20.92 13.68
C ASP A 12 -19.18 21.97 13.48
N TYR A 13 -18.19 21.61 12.67
CA TYR A 13 -17.11 22.52 12.31
C TYR A 13 -17.52 23.34 11.09
N TYR A 14 -17.17 24.63 11.10
CA TYR A 14 -17.42 25.54 9.99
C TYR A 14 -16.19 26.39 9.71
N LEU A 15 -16.04 26.79 8.47
CA LEU A 15 -15.08 27.81 8.06
C LEU A 15 -15.82 29.14 7.88
N CYS A 16 -15.28 30.23 8.45
CA CYS A 16 -15.74 31.57 8.19
C CYS A 16 -14.85 32.22 7.12
N CYS A 17 -15.43 32.59 5.99
CA CYS A 17 -14.76 33.34 4.95
C CYS A 17 -15.66 34.51 4.55
N ASN A 18 -15.19 35.76 4.69
CA ASN A 18 -15.96 36.98 4.35
C ASN A 18 -17.37 36.99 4.95
N ASP A 19 -17.50 36.78 6.25
CA ASP A 19 -18.77 36.69 7.00
C ASP A 19 -19.74 35.54 6.58
N THR A 20 -19.33 34.69 5.66
CA THR A 20 -20.12 33.51 5.26
C THR A 20 -19.60 32.26 5.97
N ARG A 21 -20.52 31.51 6.58
CA ARG A 21 -20.21 30.22 7.25
C ARG A 21 -20.38 29.08 6.27
N TYR A 22 -19.32 28.27 6.12
CA TYR A 22 -19.31 27.04 5.33
C TYR A 22 -19.21 25.86 6.30
N ASN A 23 -20.22 25.02 6.38
CA ASN A 23 -20.19 23.81 7.18
C ASN A 23 -19.23 22.79 6.54
N LEU A 24 -18.33 22.21 7.37
CA LEU A 24 -17.42 21.17 6.93
C LEU A 24 -18.12 19.81 6.91
N GLU A 25 -18.00 19.11 5.79
CA GLU A 25 -18.53 17.77 5.63
C GLU A 25 -17.76 16.75 6.48
N LYS A 26 -18.47 15.83 7.13
CA LYS A 26 -17.87 14.71 7.88
C LYS A 26 -17.58 13.57 6.90
N LEU A 27 -16.31 13.28 6.70
CA LEU A 27 -15.85 12.17 5.85
C LEU A 27 -15.43 10.98 6.71
N ASP A 28 -15.78 9.77 6.28
CA ASP A 28 -15.34 8.51 6.92
C ASP A 28 -13.92 8.09 6.47
N SER A 29 -13.50 8.54 5.30
CA SER A 29 -12.14 8.33 4.79
C SER A 29 -11.67 9.53 3.98
N ILE A 30 -10.37 9.81 4.04
CA ILE A 30 -9.73 10.87 3.28
C ILE A 30 -8.42 10.37 2.68
N ASN A 31 -8.14 10.79 1.45
CA ASN A 31 -6.83 10.54 0.82
C ASN A 31 -5.97 11.79 0.99
N ASP A 32 -4.94 11.69 1.81
CA ASP A 32 -3.99 12.78 2.04
C ASP A 32 -2.58 12.31 1.71
N LEU A 33 -1.86 13.08 0.89
CA LEU A 33 -0.50 12.78 0.40
C LEU A 33 -0.32 11.33 -0.09
N GLY A 34 -1.36 10.76 -0.71
CA GLY A 34 -1.34 9.38 -1.24
C GLY A 34 -1.55 8.28 -0.20
N VAL A 35 -1.85 8.65 1.05
CA VAL A 35 -2.28 7.72 2.11
C VAL A 35 -3.77 7.87 2.35
N ILE A 36 -4.49 6.75 2.39
CA ILE A 36 -5.92 6.73 2.72
C ILE A 36 -6.05 6.56 4.22
N PHE A 37 -6.53 7.60 4.87
CA PHE A 37 -6.86 7.59 6.29
C PHE A 37 -8.34 7.22 6.45
N ASP A 38 -8.63 6.19 7.19
CA ASP A 38 -9.99 5.86 7.64
C ASP A 38 -10.22 6.36 9.06
N LYS A 39 -11.47 6.55 9.42
CA LYS A 39 -11.89 7.06 10.75
C LYS A 39 -11.25 6.29 11.92
N ASN A 40 -11.05 4.98 11.75
CA ASN A 40 -10.51 4.11 12.80
C ASN A 40 -8.98 3.93 12.72
N LEU A 41 -8.30 4.56 11.76
CA LEU A 41 -6.87 4.42 11.48
C LEU A 41 -6.42 2.95 11.31
N LYS A 42 -7.25 2.12 10.68
CA LYS A 42 -6.95 0.70 10.42
C LYS A 42 -6.16 0.50 9.14
N PHE A 43 -6.24 1.44 8.22
CA PHE A 43 -5.55 1.44 6.93
C PHE A 43 -5.85 0.24 6.01
N ASP A 44 -6.91 -0.53 6.29
CA ASP A 44 -7.25 -1.73 5.49
C ASP A 44 -7.42 -1.37 4.00
N SER A 45 -8.20 -0.32 3.69
CA SER A 45 -8.42 0.16 2.32
C SER A 45 -7.15 0.67 1.66
N HIS A 46 -6.25 1.29 2.44
CA HIS A 46 -4.96 1.76 1.95
C HIS A 46 -4.07 0.59 1.54
N ILE A 47 -3.93 -0.41 2.42
CA ILE A 47 -3.12 -1.62 2.19
C ILE A 47 -3.64 -2.38 0.97
N ASP A 48 -4.95 -2.61 0.87
CA ASP A 48 -5.55 -3.27 -0.29
C ASP A 48 -5.28 -2.52 -1.59
N LYS A 49 -5.37 -1.19 -1.59
CA LYS A 49 -5.04 -0.36 -2.76
C LYS A 49 -3.57 -0.49 -3.16
N LYS A 50 -2.65 -0.46 -2.19
CA LYS A 50 -1.20 -0.62 -2.43
C LYS A 50 -0.87 -2.02 -2.96
N VAL A 51 -1.43 -3.06 -2.37
CA VAL A 51 -1.24 -4.46 -2.80
C VAL A 51 -1.77 -4.67 -4.23
N ASN A 52 -2.98 -4.18 -4.53
CA ASN A 52 -3.57 -4.30 -5.87
C ASN A 52 -2.72 -3.57 -6.92
N LYS A 53 -2.22 -2.37 -6.59
CA LYS A 53 -1.31 -1.63 -7.49
C LYS A 53 0.00 -2.38 -7.71
N ALA A 54 0.58 -2.96 -6.65
CA ALA A 54 1.79 -3.77 -6.75
C ALA A 54 1.59 -4.99 -7.66
N TYR A 55 0.46 -5.70 -7.55
CA TYR A 55 0.13 -6.80 -8.46
C TYR A 55 -0.04 -6.35 -9.91
N SER A 56 -0.65 -5.18 -10.14
CA SER A 56 -0.77 -4.58 -11.47
C SER A 56 0.60 -4.31 -12.10
N ILE A 57 1.53 -3.72 -11.32
CA ILE A 57 2.90 -3.46 -11.77
C ILE A 57 3.65 -4.77 -12.05
N LEU A 58 3.52 -5.78 -11.17
CA LEU A 58 4.11 -7.10 -11.42
C LEU A 58 3.58 -7.74 -12.70
N GLY A 59 2.29 -7.59 -12.99
CA GLY A 59 1.68 -8.04 -14.24
C GLY A 59 2.28 -7.36 -15.46
N LEU A 60 2.52 -6.03 -15.38
CA LEU A 60 3.20 -5.28 -16.46
C LEU A 60 4.64 -5.74 -16.66
N ILE A 61 5.40 -5.94 -15.57
CA ILE A 61 6.77 -6.45 -15.63
C ILE A 61 6.79 -7.82 -16.30
N ASN A 62 5.93 -8.74 -15.87
CA ASN A 62 5.87 -10.11 -16.41
C ASN A 62 5.55 -10.13 -17.92
N ARG A 63 4.67 -9.24 -18.38
CA ARG A 63 4.26 -9.16 -19.79
C ARG A 63 5.34 -8.57 -20.68
N ASN A 64 6.03 -7.54 -20.22
CA ASN A 64 7.00 -6.80 -21.02
C ASN A 64 8.41 -7.38 -20.97
N PHE A 65 8.76 -8.10 -19.91
CA PHE A 65 10.12 -8.55 -19.65
C PHE A 65 10.18 -10.07 -19.39
N ARG A 66 9.93 -10.86 -20.43
CA ARG A 66 9.87 -12.33 -20.31
C ARG A 66 11.21 -13.01 -20.00
N ASN A 67 12.33 -12.45 -20.50
CA ASN A 67 13.68 -13.03 -20.38
C ASN A 67 14.63 -12.09 -19.62
N MET A 68 14.17 -11.56 -18.49
CA MET A 68 14.95 -10.63 -17.72
C MET A 68 16.04 -11.34 -16.89
N ASN A 69 17.23 -10.77 -16.88
CA ASN A 69 18.31 -11.19 -16.00
C ASN A 69 17.91 -10.90 -14.51
N PHE A 70 18.38 -11.74 -13.60
CA PHE A 70 18.17 -11.60 -12.16
C PHE A 70 18.47 -10.19 -11.63
N LYS A 71 19.64 -9.63 -11.99
CA LYS A 71 20.05 -8.28 -11.54
C LYS A 71 19.09 -7.19 -12.02
N SER A 72 18.68 -7.25 -13.30
CA SER A 72 17.74 -6.29 -13.88
C SER A 72 16.36 -6.42 -13.23
N PHE A 73 15.90 -7.64 -12.97
CA PHE A 73 14.64 -7.87 -12.28
C PHE A 73 14.64 -7.26 -10.87
N VAL A 74 15.70 -7.51 -10.08
CA VAL A 74 15.83 -6.98 -8.72
C VAL A 74 15.81 -5.44 -8.74
N LEU A 75 16.48 -4.81 -9.71
CA LEU A 75 16.48 -3.35 -9.86
C LEU A 75 15.07 -2.81 -10.14
N ILE A 76 14.38 -3.39 -11.11
CA ILE A 76 13.00 -2.97 -11.47
C ILE A 76 12.03 -3.25 -10.32
N TYR A 77 12.14 -4.40 -9.66
CA TYR A 77 11.30 -4.71 -8.52
C TYR A 77 11.47 -3.70 -7.38
N LYS A 78 12.73 -3.36 -7.03
CA LYS A 78 13.01 -2.38 -5.97
C LYS A 78 12.52 -0.98 -6.34
N SER A 79 12.71 -0.55 -7.57
CA SER A 79 12.33 0.80 -8.02
C SER A 79 10.83 0.98 -8.22
N MET A 80 10.13 -0.01 -8.76
CA MET A 80 8.72 0.13 -9.16
C MET A 80 7.74 -0.51 -8.17
N VAL A 81 8.04 -1.71 -7.67
CA VAL A 81 7.10 -2.46 -6.82
C VAL A 81 7.33 -2.14 -5.35
N ARG A 82 8.55 -2.34 -4.88
CA ARG A 82 8.91 -2.17 -3.48
C ARG A 82 8.75 -0.73 -3.01
N SER A 83 9.26 0.23 -3.78
CA SER A 83 9.12 1.66 -3.48
C SER A 83 7.64 2.07 -3.33
N HIS A 84 6.76 1.49 -4.14
CA HIS A 84 5.33 1.77 -4.10
C HIS A 84 4.65 1.15 -2.87
N VAL A 85 5.02 -0.06 -2.49
CA VAL A 85 4.49 -0.74 -1.31
C VAL A 85 5.02 -0.12 -0.01
N GLU A 86 6.29 0.31 0.03
CA GLU A 86 6.91 0.89 1.22
C GLU A 86 6.63 2.39 1.40
N TYR A 87 6.00 3.04 0.41
CA TYR A 87 5.68 4.47 0.49
C TYR A 87 4.88 4.81 1.75
N ALA A 88 5.38 5.77 2.53
CA ALA A 88 4.78 6.23 3.79
C ALA A 88 4.52 5.11 4.83
N ASN A 89 5.31 4.02 4.79
CA ASN A 89 5.15 2.87 5.69
C ASN A 89 5.18 3.26 7.19
N SER A 90 5.92 4.31 7.55
CA SER A 90 5.93 4.84 8.92
C SER A 90 4.55 5.33 9.43
N VAL A 91 3.64 5.65 8.53
CA VAL A 91 2.29 6.13 8.85
C VAL A 91 1.30 4.97 9.00
N TRP A 92 1.34 4.00 8.07
CA TRP A 92 0.33 2.95 7.96
C TRP A 92 0.86 1.54 8.26
N SER A 93 2.03 1.43 8.90
CA SER A 93 2.68 0.13 9.17
C SER A 93 1.67 -0.94 9.60
N PRO A 94 1.58 -2.07 8.88
CA PRO A 94 0.57 -3.08 9.17
C PRO A 94 0.88 -3.79 10.49
N TYR A 95 -0.08 -3.83 11.39
CA TYR A 95 -0.01 -4.57 12.66
C TYR A 95 -0.80 -5.88 12.64
N LYS A 96 -1.72 -6.03 11.68
CA LYS A 96 -2.51 -7.26 11.51
C LYS A 96 -1.73 -8.28 10.71
N ILE A 97 -1.68 -9.53 11.19
CA ILE A 97 -1.01 -10.64 10.50
C ILE A 97 -1.54 -10.81 9.07
N MET A 98 -2.85 -10.68 8.86
CA MET A 98 -3.47 -10.78 7.54
C MET A 98 -2.93 -9.75 6.54
N ASP A 99 -2.67 -8.53 6.98
CA ASP A 99 -2.18 -7.46 6.11
C ASP A 99 -0.69 -7.63 5.81
N ILE A 100 0.08 -8.07 6.80
CA ILE A 100 1.49 -8.48 6.61
C ILE A 100 1.57 -9.58 5.57
N GLU A 101 0.71 -10.63 5.68
CA GLU A 101 0.66 -11.71 4.71
C GLU A 101 0.28 -11.25 3.30
N LYS A 102 -0.64 -10.29 3.16
CA LYS A 102 -1.01 -9.71 1.85
C LYS A 102 0.21 -9.09 1.17
N ILE A 103 0.98 -8.30 1.90
CA ILE A 103 2.20 -7.65 1.40
C ILE A 103 3.26 -8.70 1.06
N GLU A 104 3.45 -9.68 1.92
CA GLU A 104 4.43 -10.75 1.68
C GLU A 104 4.08 -11.62 0.47
N LYS A 105 2.79 -11.85 0.20
CA LYS A 105 2.32 -12.54 -1.02
C LYS A 105 2.77 -11.84 -2.30
N VAL A 106 2.85 -10.49 -2.31
CA VAL A 106 3.40 -9.72 -3.44
C VAL A 106 4.86 -10.12 -3.68
N GLN A 107 5.67 -10.16 -2.63
CA GLN A 107 7.09 -10.55 -2.73
C GLN A 107 7.25 -12.03 -3.13
N LYS A 108 6.44 -12.92 -2.56
CA LYS A 108 6.42 -14.34 -2.95
C LYS A 108 6.13 -14.52 -4.44
N ARG A 109 5.18 -13.76 -4.98
CA ARG A 109 4.85 -13.78 -6.40
C ARG A 109 5.97 -13.21 -7.25
N ALA A 110 6.55 -12.08 -6.84
CA ALA A 110 7.65 -11.44 -7.56
C ALA A 110 8.85 -12.38 -7.70
N THR A 111 9.29 -13.03 -6.62
CA THR A 111 10.43 -13.96 -6.64
C THR A 111 10.17 -15.21 -7.51
N LYS A 112 8.90 -15.65 -7.69
CA LYS A 112 8.55 -16.74 -8.60
C LYS A 112 8.65 -16.38 -10.08
N MET A 113 8.67 -15.10 -10.42
CA MET A 113 8.78 -14.66 -11.82
C MET A 113 10.20 -14.82 -12.36
N ILE A 114 11.19 -15.01 -11.51
CA ILE A 114 12.59 -15.18 -11.89
C ILE A 114 12.83 -16.64 -12.24
N ASN A 115 13.08 -16.93 -13.52
CA ASN A 115 13.22 -18.30 -14.05
C ASN A 115 14.34 -19.09 -13.37
N SER A 116 15.48 -18.45 -13.03
CA SER A 116 16.65 -19.09 -12.41
C SER A 116 16.40 -19.62 -11.00
N ILE A 117 15.42 -19.04 -10.26
CA ILE A 117 15.20 -19.39 -8.84
C ILE A 117 13.77 -19.84 -8.55
N LYS A 118 12.87 -19.88 -9.55
CA LYS A 118 11.45 -20.20 -9.36
C LYS A 118 11.19 -21.54 -8.66
N ASN A 119 12.07 -22.52 -8.84
CA ASN A 119 11.96 -23.89 -8.29
C ASN A 119 12.48 -24.00 -6.85
N LEU A 120 13.13 -22.97 -6.32
CA LEU A 120 13.63 -22.95 -4.95
C LEU A 120 12.49 -22.65 -3.96
N THR A 121 12.69 -23.08 -2.69
CA THR A 121 11.80 -22.68 -1.59
C THR A 121 11.81 -21.17 -1.41
N TYR A 122 10.77 -20.60 -0.82
CA TYR A 122 10.66 -19.14 -0.65
C TYR A 122 11.84 -18.58 0.17
N GLU A 123 12.22 -19.27 1.24
CA GLU A 123 13.35 -18.85 2.08
C GLU A 123 14.68 -18.81 1.31
N ASN A 124 14.93 -19.83 0.48
CA ASN A 124 16.14 -19.87 -0.36
C ASN A 124 16.13 -18.77 -1.43
N ARG A 125 14.95 -18.44 -2.00
CA ARG A 125 14.84 -17.32 -2.95
C ARG A 125 15.14 -15.95 -2.33
N LEU A 126 14.89 -15.79 -1.02
CA LEU A 126 15.18 -14.52 -0.32
C LEU A 126 16.66 -14.34 0.04
N ARG A 127 17.42 -15.43 0.11
CA ARG A 127 18.86 -15.40 0.45
C ARG A 127 19.78 -15.14 -0.74
N MET A 128 19.25 -15.21 -1.96
CA MET A 128 19.98 -14.94 -3.21
C MET A 128 20.05 -13.45 -3.53
#